data_244e351ae7698cf18d25c6339752fde9
#
_entry.id   244e351ae7698cf18d25c6339752fde9
#
_cell.length_a   1.000
_cell.length_b   1.000
_cell.length_c   1.000
_cell.angle_alpha   90.00
_cell.angle_beta   90.00
_cell.angle_gamma   90.00
#
_symmetry.space_group_name_H-M   'P 1'
#
loop_
_entity.id
_entity.type
_entity.pdbx_description
1 polymer ?
#
loop_
_entity_poly.entity_id
_entity_poly.type
_entity_poly.pdbx_seq_one_letter_code
_entity_poly.pdbx_strand_id
1 'polypeptide(L)'
;KVRHTVRSREDYTRNHVKSLSPKLNEIELSRIQTLLEIASSLQMIHKIVNHMFLTAKKQKNYPLILPVQMILPFLMEHAKAMDAAIPAFKTGQPLGDGIGPMVVGKMMLDVEKEIISFQTALAKIDYKGRKLFLLKAEGPASTVGRPDDALQKIVNDNKIDAVIMIDAALKMEGEDSASVARGFGAAIGGIGTEKFQIEHIATQNNIPVFSIVIKQSVTEAITLMTKEIADQADNVRSQVYEMILENTLEGQSVVIIGVGNTSGVPQ
;
A
#
# COMPACT_ATOMS: atom_id res chain seq x y z
N LYS A 1 1.29 -19.95 1.67
CA LYS A 1 1.78 -20.15 0.28
C LYS A 1 1.77 -18.83 -0.52
N VAL A 2 0.63 -18.12 -0.64
CA VAL A 2 0.52 -16.88 -1.46
C VAL A 2 1.57 -15.84 -1.04
N ARG A 3 1.65 -15.49 0.25
CA ARG A 3 2.63 -14.54 0.80
C ARG A 3 4.07 -14.91 0.40
N HIS A 4 4.45 -16.17 0.56
CA HIS A 4 5.78 -16.65 0.19
C HIS A 4 6.05 -16.48 -1.31
N THR A 5 5.07 -16.79 -2.17
CA THR A 5 5.20 -16.66 -3.63
C THR A 5 5.36 -15.20 -4.05
N VAL A 6 4.56 -14.28 -3.46
CA VAL A 6 4.65 -12.83 -3.75
C VAL A 6 6.04 -12.31 -3.36
N ARG A 7 6.46 -12.54 -2.11
CA ARG A 7 7.77 -12.10 -1.61
C ARG A 7 8.95 -12.69 -2.41
N SER A 8 8.89 -13.98 -2.75
CA SER A 8 9.92 -14.62 -3.57
C SER A 8 10.03 -13.98 -4.96
N ARG A 9 8.90 -13.55 -5.55
CA ARG A 9 8.90 -12.87 -6.85
C ARG A 9 9.49 -11.46 -6.74
N GLU A 10 9.15 -10.72 -5.71
CA GLU A 10 9.72 -9.39 -5.44
C GLU A 10 11.23 -9.48 -5.23
N ASP A 11 11.69 -10.39 -4.37
CA ASP A 11 13.10 -10.62 -4.11
C ASP A 11 13.87 -11.05 -5.39
N TYR A 12 13.25 -11.91 -6.21
CA TYR A 12 13.82 -12.31 -7.50
C TYR A 12 13.99 -11.13 -8.45
N THR A 13 12.92 -10.32 -8.64
CA THR A 13 12.95 -9.14 -9.51
C THR A 13 14.01 -8.14 -9.04
N ARG A 14 14.04 -7.87 -7.73
CA ARG A 14 15.02 -6.98 -7.10
C ARG A 14 16.46 -7.47 -7.35
N ASN A 15 16.75 -8.73 -7.08
CA ASN A 15 18.07 -9.31 -7.27
C ASN A 15 18.49 -9.30 -8.75
N HIS A 16 17.53 -9.52 -9.65
CA HIS A 16 17.78 -9.45 -11.08
C HIS A 16 18.16 -8.03 -11.52
N VAL A 17 17.42 -7.01 -11.12
CA VAL A 17 17.75 -5.60 -11.40
C VAL A 17 19.13 -5.25 -10.82
N LYS A 18 19.39 -5.64 -9.58
CA LYS A 18 20.67 -5.39 -8.91
C LYS A 18 21.86 -6.07 -9.64
N SER A 19 21.66 -7.26 -10.19
CA SER A 19 22.69 -7.95 -10.96
C SER A 19 23.02 -7.27 -12.29
N LEU A 20 22.02 -6.65 -12.93
CA LEU A 20 22.20 -5.90 -14.17
C LEU A 20 22.81 -4.52 -13.95
N SER A 21 22.60 -3.93 -12.79
CA SER A 21 23.05 -2.57 -12.45
C SER A 21 23.52 -2.47 -11.00
N PRO A 22 24.71 -3.00 -10.67
CA PRO A 22 25.20 -3.08 -9.28
C PRO A 22 25.47 -1.72 -8.60
N LYS A 23 25.53 -0.64 -9.36
CA LYS A 23 25.87 0.71 -8.87
C LYS A 23 24.64 1.53 -8.47
N LEU A 24 23.43 1.01 -8.67
CA LEU A 24 22.20 1.72 -8.30
C LEU A 24 22.08 1.84 -6.79
N ASN A 25 21.64 3.02 -6.33
CA ASN A 25 21.21 3.19 -4.95
C ASN A 25 19.83 2.53 -4.74
N GLU A 26 19.41 2.37 -3.48
CA GLU A 26 18.17 1.67 -3.13
C GLU A 26 16.92 2.35 -3.71
N ILE A 27 16.91 3.67 -3.84
CA ILE A 27 15.79 4.44 -4.43
C ILE A 27 15.70 4.17 -5.94
N GLU A 28 16.81 4.23 -6.64
CA GLU A 28 16.88 3.93 -8.08
C GLU A 28 16.51 2.48 -8.36
N LEU A 29 17.02 1.56 -7.53
CA LEU A 29 16.73 0.13 -7.62
C LEU A 29 15.23 -0.12 -7.50
N SER A 30 14.57 0.46 -6.50
CA SER A 30 13.14 0.28 -6.29
C SER A 30 12.30 0.87 -7.44
N ARG A 31 12.70 2.03 -7.98
CA ARG A 31 12.04 2.63 -9.15
C ARG A 31 12.12 1.74 -10.38
N ILE A 32 13.31 1.23 -10.70
CA ILE A 32 13.51 0.34 -11.86
C ILE A 32 12.75 -0.97 -11.66
N GLN A 33 12.77 -1.52 -10.44
CA GLN A 33 11.98 -2.71 -10.10
C GLN A 33 10.50 -2.49 -10.39
N THR A 34 9.93 -1.40 -9.90
CA THR A 34 8.50 -1.09 -10.12
C THR A 34 8.18 -0.88 -11.60
N LEU A 35 9.03 -0.17 -12.34
CA LEU A 35 8.84 0.01 -13.79
C LEU A 35 8.90 -1.33 -14.55
N LEU A 36 9.77 -2.25 -14.14
CA LEU A 36 9.85 -3.59 -14.70
C LEU A 36 8.60 -4.42 -14.37
N GLU A 37 8.06 -4.28 -13.16
CA GLU A 37 6.82 -4.94 -12.76
C GLU A 37 5.61 -4.42 -13.55
N ILE A 38 5.51 -3.10 -13.78
CA ILE A 38 4.50 -2.50 -14.66
C ILE A 38 4.62 -3.05 -16.07
N ALA A 39 5.82 -3.03 -16.66
CA ALA A 39 6.06 -3.54 -18.00
C ALA A 39 5.71 -5.04 -18.13
N SER A 40 6.07 -5.83 -17.12
CA SER A 40 5.76 -7.27 -17.08
C SER A 40 4.25 -7.52 -16.96
N SER A 41 3.55 -6.71 -16.19
CA SER A 41 2.08 -6.80 -16.02
C SER A 41 1.36 -6.43 -17.31
N LEU A 42 1.76 -5.33 -17.97
CA LEU A 42 1.21 -4.95 -19.29
C LEU A 42 1.45 -6.03 -20.35
N GLN A 43 2.65 -6.62 -20.36
CA GLN A 43 2.97 -7.72 -21.28
C GLN A 43 2.12 -8.97 -20.99
N MET A 44 1.87 -9.27 -19.71
CA MET A 44 1.02 -10.41 -19.32
C MET A 44 -0.43 -10.20 -19.77
N ILE A 45 -1.00 -9.01 -19.55
CA ILE A 45 -2.35 -8.64 -20.02
C ILE A 45 -2.43 -8.84 -21.54
N HIS A 46 -1.48 -8.27 -22.27
CA HIS A 46 -1.42 -8.42 -23.73
C HIS A 46 -1.37 -9.89 -24.17
N LYS A 47 -0.50 -10.69 -23.56
CA LYS A 47 -0.38 -12.13 -23.89
C LYS A 47 -1.66 -12.90 -23.61
N ILE A 48 -2.32 -12.66 -22.48
CA ILE A 48 -3.57 -13.36 -22.11
C ILE A 48 -4.68 -13.03 -23.12
N VAL A 49 -4.91 -11.74 -23.38
CA VAL A 49 -5.95 -11.30 -24.31
C VAL A 49 -5.69 -11.84 -25.72
N ASN A 50 -4.46 -11.71 -26.21
CA ASN A 50 -4.08 -12.19 -27.52
C ASN A 50 -4.19 -13.71 -27.64
N HIS A 51 -3.78 -14.47 -26.63
CA HIS A 51 -3.91 -15.93 -26.60
C HIS A 51 -5.38 -16.36 -26.65
N MET A 52 -6.25 -15.74 -25.84
CA MET A 52 -7.69 -16.06 -25.84
C MET A 52 -8.32 -15.74 -27.20
N PHE A 53 -8.01 -14.57 -27.76
CA PHE A 53 -8.51 -14.18 -29.08
C PHE A 53 -8.07 -15.10 -30.20
N LEU A 54 -6.77 -15.42 -30.29
CA LEU A 54 -6.23 -16.30 -31.30
C LEU A 54 -6.75 -17.75 -31.16
N THR A 55 -6.94 -18.22 -29.93
CA THR A 55 -7.50 -19.55 -29.66
C THR A 55 -8.96 -19.61 -30.12
N ALA A 56 -9.76 -18.61 -29.80
CA ALA A 56 -11.15 -18.52 -30.23
C ALA A 56 -11.26 -18.50 -31.78
N LYS A 57 -10.41 -17.70 -32.44
CA LYS A 57 -10.34 -17.59 -33.91
C LYS A 57 -9.94 -18.92 -34.55
N LYS A 58 -8.89 -19.60 -34.06
CA LYS A 58 -8.37 -20.85 -34.60
C LYS A 58 -9.36 -22.01 -34.45
N GLN A 59 -10.01 -22.08 -33.29
CA GLN A 59 -10.97 -23.15 -32.98
C GLN A 59 -12.40 -22.87 -33.46
N LYS A 60 -12.64 -21.69 -34.06
CA LYS A 60 -13.98 -21.19 -34.39
C LYS A 60 -14.95 -21.23 -33.19
N ASN A 61 -14.39 -21.10 -31.98
CA ASN A 61 -15.13 -21.20 -30.73
C ASN A 61 -15.56 -19.79 -30.29
N TYR A 62 -16.65 -19.32 -30.87
CA TYR A 62 -17.21 -17.98 -30.58
C TYR A 62 -17.60 -17.77 -29.11
N PRO A 63 -18.08 -18.78 -28.35
CA PRO A 63 -18.30 -18.63 -26.91
C PRO A 63 -17.08 -18.17 -26.10
N LEU A 64 -15.85 -18.44 -26.56
CA LEU A 64 -14.64 -17.91 -25.91
C LEU A 64 -14.44 -16.40 -26.10
N ILE A 65 -15.07 -15.80 -27.10
CA ILE A 65 -14.95 -14.36 -27.37
C ILE A 65 -15.76 -13.56 -26.35
N LEU A 66 -16.91 -14.07 -25.93
CA LEU A 66 -17.81 -13.36 -25.02
C LEU A 66 -17.14 -13.00 -23.66
N PRO A 67 -16.50 -13.92 -22.93
CA PRO A 67 -15.75 -13.56 -21.72
C PRO A 67 -14.64 -12.52 -21.96
N VAL A 68 -13.96 -12.60 -23.11
CA VAL A 68 -12.94 -11.60 -23.45
C VAL A 68 -13.57 -10.22 -23.64
N GLN A 69 -14.69 -10.12 -24.36
CA GLN A 69 -15.41 -8.87 -24.55
C GLN A 69 -15.89 -8.27 -23.22
N MET A 70 -16.35 -9.10 -22.29
CA MET A 70 -16.84 -8.65 -20.99
C MET A 70 -15.70 -8.09 -20.10
N ILE A 71 -14.53 -8.72 -20.12
CA ILE A 71 -13.40 -8.30 -19.28
C ILE A 71 -12.52 -7.22 -19.92
N LEU A 72 -12.58 -7.08 -21.24
CA LEU A 72 -11.68 -6.20 -22.00
C LEU A 72 -11.74 -4.72 -21.56
N PRO A 73 -12.92 -4.09 -21.32
CA PRO A 73 -12.97 -2.72 -20.82
C PRO A 73 -12.20 -2.54 -19.53
N PHE A 74 -12.37 -3.45 -18.57
CA PHE A 74 -11.66 -3.43 -17.28
C PHE A 74 -10.13 -3.58 -17.46
N LEU A 75 -9.70 -4.52 -18.30
CA LEU A 75 -8.27 -4.71 -18.60
C LEU A 75 -7.67 -3.49 -19.31
N MET A 76 -8.41 -2.84 -20.19
CA MET A 76 -7.98 -1.63 -20.89
C MET A 76 -7.85 -0.45 -19.92
N GLU A 77 -8.80 -0.27 -19.01
CA GLU A 77 -8.74 0.75 -17.96
C GLU A 77 -7.50 0.54 -17.09
N HIS A 78 -7.29 -0.69 -16.63
CA HIS A 78 -6.14 -1.05 -15.82
C HIS A 78 -4.80 -0.83 -16.55
N ALA A 79 -4.73 -1.21 -17.83
CA ALA A 79 -3.54 -0.96 -18.64
C ALA A 79 -3.26 0.53 -18.85
N LYS A 80 -4.28 1.34 -19.10
CA LYS A 80 -4.17 2.81 -19.20
C LYS A 80 -3.71 3.43 -17.89
N ALA A 81 -4.23 2.97 -16.76
CA ALA A 81 -3.81 3.44 -15.45
C ALA A 81 -2.33 3.12 -15.17
N MET A 82 -1.88 1.90 -15.50
CA MET A 82 -0.46 1.52 -15.41
C MET A 82 0.45 2.38 -16.30
N ASP A 83 0.04 2.66 -17.54
CA ASP A 83 0.79 3.54 -18.44
C ASP A 83 0.88 4.97 -17.89
N ALA A 84 -0.22 5.51 -17.39
CA ALA A 84 -0.29 6.82 -16.75
C ALA A 84 0.54 6.92 -15.46
N ALA A 85 0.82 5.81 -14.79
CA ALA A 85 1.66 5.76 -13.59
C ALA A 85 3.17 5.90 -13.89
N ILE A 86 3.62 5.53 -15.10
CA ILE A 86 5.04 5.49 -15.47
C ILE A 86 5.76 6.82 -15.20
N PRO A 87 5.22 8.01 -15.57
CA PRO A 87 5.90 9.28 -15.29
C PRO A 87 6.13 9.53 -13.81
N ALA A 88 5.15 9.23 -12.94
CA ALA A 88 5.27 9.41 -11.49
C ALA A 88 6.38 8.53 -10.90
N PHE A 89 6.46 7.26 -11.30
CA PHE A 89 7.55 6.37 -10.88
C PHE A 89 8.92 6.83 -11.39
N LYS A 90 9.02 7.28 -12.65
CA LYS A 90 10.28 7.79 -13.21
C LYS A 90 10.81 9.01 -12.45
N THR A 91 9.95 9.91 -12.05
CA THR A 91 10.32 11.15 -11.35
C THR A 91 10.32 10.99 -9.84
N GLY A 92 9.85 9.86 -9.29
CA GLY A 92 9.74 9.61 -7.86
C GLY A 92 8.78 10.56 -7.18
N GLN A 93 7.61 10.76 -7.78
CA GLN A 93 6.52 11.55 -7.23
C GLN A 93 5.55 10.65 -6.44
N PRO A 94 4.82 11.21 -5.45
CA PRO A 94 3.89 10.42 -4.65
C PRO A 94 2.70 9.94 -5.48
N LEU A 95 2.31 8.69 -5.22
CA LEU A 95 1.11 8.06 -5.79
C LEU A 95 -0.07 8.20 -4.84
N GLY A 96 -1.29 8.10 -5.36
CA GLY A 96 -2.49 8.17 -4.52
C GLY A 96 -2.49 7.14 -3.38
N ASP A 97 -2.05 5.91 -3.66
CA ASP A 97 -1.89 4.85 -2.64
C ASP A 97 -0.93 5.23 -1.50
N GLY A 98 -0.03 6.20 -1.73
CA GLY A 98 0.91 6.68 -0.71
C GLY A 98 0.31 7.58 0.36
N ILE A 99 -1.00 7.82 0.38
CA ILE A 99 -1.64 8.70 1.37
C ILE A 99 -1.50 8.18 2.80
N GLY A 100 -1.64 6.87 3.02
CA GLY A 100 -1.44 6.27 4.34
C GLY A 100 -0.04 6.52 4.91
N PRO A 101 1.03 6.15 4.20
CA PRO A 101 2.40 6.50 4.57
C PRO A 101 2.65 8.01 4.69
N MET A 102 2.01 8.84 3.89
CA MET A 102 2.13 10.30 3.97
C MET A 102 1.59 10.85 5.30
N VAL A 103 0.44 10.37 5.75
CA VAL A 103 -0.15 10.74 7.05
C VAL A 103 0.79 10.37 8.19
N VAL A 104 1.25 9.11 8.23
CA VAL A 104 2.17 8.63 9.25
C VAL A 104 3.53 9.34 9.16
N GLY A 105 4.03 9.60 7.96
CA GLY A 105 5.24 10.39 7.75
C GLY A 105 5.15 11.79 8.36
N LYS A 106 3.99 12.47 8.23
CA LYS A 106 3.75 13.77 8.91
C LYS A 106 3.73 13.64 10.45
N MET A 107 3.33 12.50 10.99
CA MET A 107 3.40 12.24 12.44
C MET A 107 4.82 11.92 12.91
N MET A 108 5.71 11.49 12.00
CA MET A 108 7.12 11.15 12.28
C MET A 108 8.07 12.32 12.06
N LEU A 109 7.59 13.53 11.74
CA LEU A 109 8.46 14.70 11.56
C LEU A 109 9.20 14.99 12.87
N ASP A 110 10.49 15.28 12.75
CA ASP A 110 11.38 15.62 13.87
C ASP A 110 11.52 14.54 14.96
N VAL A 111 11.17 13.29 14.62
CA VAL A 111 11.29 12.14 15.53
C VAL A 111 12.36 11.19 15.00
N GLU A 112 13.15 10.60 15.91
CA GLU A 112 14.10 9.55 15.57
C GLU A 112 13.40 8.33 15.02
N LYS A 113 13.96 7.76 13.94
CA LYS A 113 13.40 6.63 13.20
C LYS A 113 14.39 5.49 13.17
N GLU A 114 13.89 4.27 13.34
CA GLU A 114 14.66 3.03 13.20
C GLU A 114 14.04 2.11 12.15
N ILE A 115 14.84 1.32 11.44
CA ILE A 115 14.35 0.31 10.52
C ILE A 115 14.10 -0.98 11.29
N ILE A 116 12.83 -1.29 11.52
CA ILE A 116 12.42 -2.44 12.34
C ILE A 116 12.25 -3.75 11.52
N SER A 117 11.87 -3.63 10.25
CA SER A 117 11.73 -4.75 9.32
C SER A 117 12.17 -4.32 7.92
N PHE A 118 12.10 -5.23 6.95
CA PHE A 118 12.51 -4.91 5.58
C PHE A 118 11.78 -3.66 5.07
N GLN A 119 12.55 -2.61 4.76
CA GLN A 119 12.06 -1.32 4.25
C GLN A 119 10.87 -0.76 5.04
N THR A 120 10.87 -0.90 6.36
CA THR A 120 9.80 -0.41 7.23
C THR A 120 10.40 0.36 8.40
N ALA A 121 10.04 1.63 8.49
CA ALA A 121 10.47 2.55 9.53
C ALA A 121 9.48 2.56 10.70
N LEU A 122 10.05 2.62 11.91
CA LEU A 122 9.36 2.81 13.17
C LEU A 122 9.82 4.12 13.81
N ALA A 123 8.88 4.89 14.32
CA ALA A 123 9.14 5.97 15.28
C ALA A 123 8.27 5.77 16.52
N LYS A 124 8.74 6.26 17.67
CA LYS A 124 8.02 6.17 18.95
C LYS A 124 7.79 7.59 19.48
N ILE A 125 6.56 7.91 19.81
CA ILE A 125 6.20 9.21 20.39
C ILE A 125 5.25 9.02 21.58
N ASP A 126 5.27 9.98 22.50
CA ASP A 126 4.27 10.08 23.54
C ASP A 126 3.20 11.11 23.16
N TYR A 127 1.93 10.72 23.29
CA TYR A 127 0.82 11.60 23.02
C TYR A 127 -0.25 11.51 24.12
N LYS A 128 -0.41 12.57 24.87
CA LYS A 128 -1.40 12.66 26.00
C LYS A 128 -1.38 11.41 26.89
N GLY A 129 -0.19 11.04 27.37
CA GLY A 129 0.03 9.91 28.25
C GLY A 129 -0.09 8.50 27.59
N ARG A 130 -0.15 8.43 26.26
CA ARG A 130 -0.18 7.17 25.49
C ARG A 130 1.11 7.02 24.70
N LYS A 131 1.63 5.79 24.62
CA LYS A 131 2.78 5.47 23.78
C LYS A 131 2.32 5.10 22.37
N LEU A 132 2.76 5.84 21.38
CA LEU A 132 2.42 5.59 19.97
C LEU A 132 3.63 5.00 19.23
N PHE A 133 3.42 3.88 18.55
CA PHE A 133 4.35 3.23 17.64
C PHE A 133 3.90 3.56 16.21
N LEU A 134 4.64 4.39 15.52
CA LEU A 134 4.32 4.85 14.17
C LEU A 134 5.07 4.00 13.15
N LEU A 135 4.35 3.32 12.28
CA LEU A 135 4.90 2.44 11.25
C LEU A 135 4.53 2.92 9.84
N LYS A 136 5.51 2.98 8.96
CA LYS A 136 5.30 3.13 7.52
C LYS A 136 6.44 2.48 6.74
N ALA A 137 6.22 2.22 5.45
CA ALA A 137 7.31 1.84 4.58
C ALA A 137 8.35 2.97 4.44
N GLU A 138 9.60 2.59 4.18
CA GLU A 138 10.72 3.52 4.05
C GLU A 138 10.63 4.26 2.70
N GLY A 139 10.43 5.58 2.75
CA GLY A 139 10.43 6.44 1.58
C GLY A 139 11.73 7.21 1.41
N PRO A 140 11.95 7.86 0.27
CA PRO A 140 11.06 7.99 -0.90
C PRO A 140 11.17 6.84 -1.92
N ALA A 141 11.70 5.69 -1.55
CA ALA A 141 11.72 4.50 -2.37
C ALA A 141 10.30 4.01 -2.70
N SER A 142 10.12 3.36 -3.86
CA SER A 142 8.86 2.74 -4.24
C SER A 142 8.72 1.40 -3.55
N THR A 143 8.16 1.38 -2.36
CA THR A 143 7.98 0.17 -1.55
C THR A 143 6.74 0.26 -0.69
N VAL A 144 6.19 -0.88 -0.33
CA VAL A 144 5.13 -1.02 0.69
C VAL A 144 5.69 -1.53 2.02
N GLY A 145 6.97 -1.90 2.06
CA GLY A 145 7.63 -2.45 3.23
C GLY A 145 7.06 -3.80 3.68
N ARG A 146 7.30 -4.11 4.94
CA ARG A 146 6.73 -5.30 5.62
C ARG A 146 6.15 -4.90 6.97
N PRO A 147 5.06 -4.15 6.99
CA PRO A 147 4.45 -3.65 8.23
C PRO A 147 3.90 -4.77 9.12
N ASP A 148 3.51 -5.91 8.54
CA ASP A 148 3.11 -7.11 9.27
C ASP A 148 4.26 -7.73 10.08
N ASP A 149 5.46 -7.85 9.48
CA ASP A 149 6.65 -8.33 10.20
C ASP A 149 7.07 -7.33 11.30
N ALA A 150 6.91 -6.02 11.05
CA ALA A 150 7.17 -4.97 12.03
C ALA A 150 6.18 -5.05 13.21
N LEU A 151 4.88 -5.16 12.93
CA LEU A 151 3.84 -5.32 13.96
C LEU A 151 4.11 -6.56 14.83
N GLN A 152 4.46 -7.70 14.22
CA GLN A 152 4.76 -8.92 14.97
C GLN A 152 5.90 -8.72 15.97
N LYS A 153 6.97 -8.00 15.58
CA LYS A 153 8.08 -7.68 16.49
C LYS A 153 7.62 -6.78 17.63
N ILE A 154 6.86 -5.72 17.32
CA ILE A 154 6.39 -4.79 18.35
C ILE A 154 5.50 -5.50 19.36
N VAL A 155 4.57 -6.35 18.92
CA VAL A 155 3.64 -7.10 19.79
C VAL A 155 4.37 -8.14 20.64
N ASN A 156 5.47 -8.73 20.14
CA ASN A 156 6.28 -9.66 20.94
C ASN A 156 6.99 -8.97 22.12
N ASP A 157 7.42 -7.72 21.91
CA ASP A 157 8.24 -6.99 22.89
C ASP A 157 7.44 -6.00 23.75
N ASN A 158 6.20 -5.68 23.35
CA ASN A 158 5.38 -4.67 24.02
C ASN A 158 3.92 -5.14 24.13
N LYS A 159 3.26 -4.73 25.23
CA LYS A 159 1.80 -4.82 25.31
C LYS A 159 1.19 -3.72 24.42
N ILE A 160 0.43 -4.11 23.43
CA ILE A 160 -0.30 -3.21 22.53
C ILE A 160 -1.79 -3.31 22.81
N ASP A 161 -2.44 -2.17 22.97
CA ASP A 161 -3.84 -2.07 23.34
C ASP A 161 -4.75 -1.77 22.14
N ALA A 162 -4.21 -1.18 21.06
CA ALA A 162 -4.94 -0.95 19.80
C ALA A 162 -3.99 -0.86 18.59
N VAL A 163 -4.52 -1.18 17.40
CA VAL A 163 -3.90 -0.91 16.10
C VAL A 163 -4.81 0.00 15.29
N ILE A 164 -4.25 1.06 14.71
CA ILE A 164 -4.95 1.95 13.77
C ILE A 164 -4.25 1.86 12.42
N MET A 165 -4.98 1.47 11.38
CA MET A 165 -4.48 1.41 10.00
C MET A 165 -4.99 2.61 9.20
N ILE A 166 -4.10 3.20 8.39
CA ILE A 166 -4.43 4.27 7.46
C ILE A 166 -4.09 3.78 6.07
N ASP A 167 -5.06 3.79 5.16
CA ASP A 167 -4.92 3.15 3.86
C ASP A 167 -5.75 3.85 2.78
N ALA A 168 -5.40 3.63 1.53
CA ALA A 168 -6.26 3.93 0.40
C ALA A 168 -7.27 2.79 0.21
N ALA A 169 -8.52 3.13 -0.09
CA ALA A 169 -9.55 2.15 -0.43
C ALA A 169 -10.23 2.50 -1.76
N LEU A 170 -10.65 1.48 -2.50
CA LEU A 170 -11.41 1.71 -3.72
C LEU A 170 -12.75 2.35 -3.40
N LYS A 171 -13.06 3.45 -4.09
CA LYS A 171 -14.38 4.06 -4.04
C LYS A 171 -15.38 3.23 -4.83
N MET A 172 -16.60 3.18 -4.33
CA MET A 172 -17.73 2.61 -5.05
C MET A 172 -18.32 3.63 -6.03
N GLU A 173 -19.15 3.16 -6.94
CA GLU A 173 -19.91 4.03 -7.83
C GLU A 173 -20.78 5.00 -7.00
N GLY A 174 -20.69 6.29 -7.31
CA GLY A 174 -21.40 7.34 -6.57
C GLY A 174 -20.68 7.87 -5.31
N GLU A 175 -19.55 7.30 -4.91
CA GLU A 175 -18.72 7.87 -3.84
C GLU A 175 -17.75 8.93 -4.40
N ASP A 176 -17.54 9.99 -3.62
CA ASP A 176 -16.59 11.05 -3.97
C ASP A 176 -15.13 10.58 -3.75
N SER A 177 -14.25 10.97 -4.67
CA SER A 177 -12.81 10.79 -4.48
C SER A 177 -12.31 11.60 -3.29
N ALA A 178 -11.26 11.10 -2.63
CA ALA A 178 -10.69 11.66 -1.41
C ALA A 178 -11.64 11.71 -0.19
N SER A 179 -12.86 11.15 -0.28
CA SER A 179 -13.69 11.00 0.91
C SER A 179 -13.05 10.06 1.93
N VAL A 180 -13.24 10.36 3.21
CA VAL A 180 -12.61 9.63 4.32
C VAL A 180 -13.67 8.84 5.06
N ALA A 181 -13.38 7.58 5.35
CA ALA A 181 -14.24 6.72 6.18
C ALA A 181 -13.45 6.08 7.32
N ARG A 182 -14.09 5.97 8.49
CA ARG A 182 -13.55 5.30 9.69
C ARG A 182 -14.30 4.00 9.92
N GLY A 183 -13.60 2.96 10.37
CA GLY A 183 -14.22 1.67 10.62
C GLY A 183 -13.43 0.77 11.56
N PHE A 184 -14.03 -0.39 11.84
CA PHE A 184 -13.42 -1.50 12.59
C PHE A 184 -12.83 -2.52 11.63
N GLY A 185 -11.75 -3.18 12.05
CA GLY A 185 -11.03 -4.19 11.27
C GLY A 185 -10.02 -3.58 10.31
N ALA A 186 -9.24 -4.44 9.66
CA ALA A 186 -8.32 -4.01 8.60
C ALA A 186 -9.11 -3.51 7.40
N ALA A 187 -8.60 -2.47 6.75
CA ALA A 187 -9.18 -1.94 5.53
C ALA A 187 -9.14 -3.02 4.44
N ILE A 188 -10.29 -3.62 4.12
CA ILE A 188 -10.42 -4.63 3.08
C ILE A 188 -10.48 -3.90 1.73
N GLY A 189 -9.37 -3.88 1.01
CA GLY A 189 -9.29 -3.32 -0.33
C GLY A 189 -7.99 -3.75 -1.01
N GLY A 190 -8.10 -4.45 -2.13
CA GLY A 190 -6.97 -4.93 -2.91
C GLY A 190 -6.39 -6.27 -2.44
N ILE A 191 -5.43 -6.78 -3.20
CA ILE A 191 -4.70 -8.04 -2.95
C ILE A 191 -3.56 -7.75 -1.98
N GLY A 192 -3.87 -7.53 -0.69
CA GLY A 192 -2.86 -7.26 0.34
C GLY A 192 -2.72 -8.44 1.30
N THR A 193 -1.67 -9.24 1.12
CA THR A 193 -1.33 -10.30 2.08
C THR A 193 -0.92 -9.72 3.44
N GLU A 194 -0.34 -8.53 3.45
CA GLU A 194 0.12 -7.79 4.62
C GLU A 194 -1.04 -7.36 5.52
N LYS A 195 -2.12 -6.82 4.94
CA LYS A 195 -3.32 -6.39 5.67
C LYS A 195 -3.98 -7.55 6.40
N PHE A 196 -4.11 -8.70 5.71
CA PHE A 196 -4.62 -9.92 6.32
C PHE A 196 -3.72 -10.40 7.47
N GLN A 197 -2.39 -10.31 7.32
CA GLN A 197 -1.46 -10.69 8.38
C GLN A 197 -1.52 -9.74 9.57
N ILE A 198 -1.66 -8.43 9.35
CA ILE A 198 -1.84 -7.44 10.42
C ILE A 198 -3.09 -7.79 11.25
N GLU A 199 -4.23 -8.05 10.59
CA GLU A 199 -5.46 -8.43 11.27
C GLU A 199 -5.33 -9.78 12.00
N HIS A 200 -4.65 -10.74 11.39
CA HIS A 200 -4.38 -12.04 12.01
C HIS A 200 -3.53 -11.92 13.27
N ILE A 201 -2.44 -11.14 13.23
CA ILE A 201 -1.57 -10.86 14.38
C ILE A 201 -2.38 -10.17 15.49
N ALA A 202 -3.14 -9.16 15.15
CA ALA A 202 -3.96 -8.43 16.11
C ALA A 202 -5.01 -9.35 16.77
N THR A 203 -5.71 -10.17 15.98
CA THR A 203 -6.72 -11.12 16.47
C THR A 203 -6.10 -12.16 17.40
N GLN A 204 -4.93 -12.73 17.06
CA GLN A 204 -4.25 -13.70 17.90
C GLN A 204 -3.81 -13.12 19.26
N ASN A 205 -3.60 -11.82 19.34
CA ASN A 205 -3.20 -11.11 20.56
C ASN A 205 -4.36 -10.36 21.24
N ASN A 206 -5.60 -10.55 20.77
CA ASN A 206 -6.80 -9.84 21.25
C ASN A 206 -6.67 -8.31 21.19
N ILE A 207 -6.02 -7.78 20.17
CA ILE A 207 -5.82 -6.36 19.96
C ILE A 207 -6.91 -5.86 18.97
N PRO A 208 -7.73 -4.87 19.35
CA PRO A 208 -8.68 -4.26 18.42
C PRO A 208 -7.97 -3.53 17.28
N VAL A 209 -8.49 -3.69 16.07
CA VAL A 209 -7.99 -3.01 14.86
C VAL A 209 -9.04 -1.99 14.43
N PHE A 210 -8.59 -0.78 14.17
CA PHE A 210 -9.37 0.30 13.60
C PHE A 210 -8.76 0.70 12.26
N SER A 211 -9.55 1.25 11.36
CA SER A 211 -9.06 1.74 10.08
C SER A 211 -9.64 3.11 9.73
N ILE A 212 -8.81 3.91 9.08
CA ILE A 212 -9.20 5.13 8.39
C ILE A 212 -8.80 4.93 6.92
N VAL A 213 -9.78 5.03 6.02
CA VAL A 213 -9.55 4.84 4.60
C VAL A 213 -9.88 6.09 3.81
N ILE A 214 -9.06 6.36 2.81
CA ILE A 214 -9.23 7.45 1.87
C ILE A 214 -9.67 6.84 0.54
N LYS A 215 -10.89 7.19 0.11
CA LYS A 215 -11.53 6.62 -1.07
C LYS A 215 -10.91 7.13 -2.36
N GLN A 216 -10.56 6.21 -3.26
CA GLN A 216 -9.90 6.51 -4.53
C GLN A 216 -10.37 5.55 -5.63
N SER A 217 -10.35 5.98 -6.88
CA SER A 217 -10.45 5.06 -8.01
C SER A 217 -9.15 4.25 -8.17
N VAL A 218 -9.20 3.16 -8.92
CA VAL A 218 -7.98 2.38 -9.26
C VAL A 218 -6.93 3.28 -9.91
N THR A 219 -7.36 4.13 -10.84
CA THR A 219 -6.45 5.05 -11.54
C THR A 219 -5.80 6.05 -10.58
N GLU A 220 -6.57 6.68 -9.70
CA GLU A 220 -6.05 7.63 -8.72
C GLU A 220 -5.05 6.97 -7.76
N ALA A 221 -5.30 5.74 -7.34
CA ALA A 221 -4.42 5.03 -6.41
C ALA A 221 -3.02 4.77 -6.99
N ILE A 222 -2.93 4.44 -8.29
CA ILE A 222 -1.65 4.05 -8.91
C ILE A 222 -0.97 5.15 -9.73
N THR A 223 -1.62 6.29 -9.95
CA THR A 223 -1.04 7.44 -10.65
C THR A 223 -0.56 8.51 -9.68
N LEU A 224 -0.05 9.63 -10.22
CA LEU A 224 0.35 10.78 -9.42
C LEU A 224 -0.78 11.18 -8.46
N MET A 225 -0.45 11.30 -7.17
CA MET A 225 -1.39 11.71 -6.13
C MET A 225 -2.02 13.06 -6.49
N THR A 226 -3.35 13.12 -6.51
CA THR A 226 -4.07 14.37 -6.75
C THR A 226 -3.94 15.30 -5.54
N LYS A 227 -4.10 16.60 -5.78
CA LYS A 227 -4.08 17.58 -4.69
C LYS A 227 -5.19 17.30 -3.67
N GLU A 228 -6.37 16.91 -4.12
CA GLU A 228 -7.52 16.59 -3.25
C GLU A 228 -7.20 15.46 -2.27
N ILE A 229 -6.50 14.41 -2.74
CA ILE A 229 -6.05 13.31 -1.89
C ILE A 229 -4.97 13.79 -0.91
N ALA A 230 -3.97 14.52 -1.41
CA ALA A 230 -2.87 15.03 -0.58
C ALA A 230 -3.37 15.97 0.53
N ASP A 231 -4.36 16.82 0.24
CA ASP A 231 -4.96 17.76 1.19
C ASP A 231 -5.69 17.03 2.34
N GLN A 232 -6.11 15.76 2.16
CA GLN A 232 -6.68 14.95 3.24
C GLN A 232 -5.66 14.54 4.32
N ALA A 233 -4.37 14.62 4.05
CA ALA A 233 -3.36 14.11 4.97
C ALA A 233 -3.46 14.74 6.38
N ASP A 234 -3.70 16.04 6.49
CA ASP A 234 -3.82 16.73 7.78
C ASP A 234 -5.17 16.45 8.45
N ASN A 235 -6.25 16.35 7.68
CA ASN A 235 -7.55 15.94 8.17
C ASN A 235 -7.51 14.52 8.74
N VAL A 236 -6.94 13.58 8.00
CA VAL A 236 -6.79 12.18 8.44
C VAL A 236 -5.91 12.08 9.68
N ARG A 237 -4.80 12.83 9.73
CA ARG A 237 -3.95 12.90 10.93
C ARG A 237 -4.73 13.35 12.16
N SER A 238 -5.59 14.35 12.04
CA SER A 238 -6.46 14.80 13.13
C SER A 238 -7.43 13.71 13.58
N GLN A 239 -8.03 13.00 12.62
CA GLN A 239 -8.94 11.88 12.91
C GLN A 239 -8.20 10.70 13.56
N VAL A 240 -6.94 10.44 13.24
CA VAL A 240 -6.11 9.44 13.95
C VAL A 240 -5.98 9.80 15.42
N TYR A 241 -5.66 11.06 15.74
CA TYR A 241 -5.54 11.51 17.12
C TYR A 241 -6.89 11.44 17.88
N GLU A 242 -7.98 11.77 17.23
CA GLU A 242 -9.33 11.58 17.80
C GLU A 242 -9.61 10.11 18.10
N MET A 243 -9.35 9.22 17.14
CA MET A 243 -9.57 7.78 17.28
C MET A 243 -8.72 7.18 18.41
N ILE A 244 -7.48 7.64 18.60
CA ILE A 244 -6.64 7.26 19.74
C ILE A 244 -7.33 7.61 21.05
N LEU A 245 -7.82 8.85 21.19
CA LEU A 245 -8.45 9.33 22.42
C LEU A 245 -9.79 8.66 22.69
N GLU A 246 -10.57 8.36 21.67
CA GLU A 246 -11.87 7.69 21.77
C GLU A 246 -11.73 6.22 22.21
N ASN A 247 -10.66 5.54 21.82
CA ASN A 247 -10.55 4.08 21.95
C ASN A 247 -9.47 3.61 22.94
N THR A 248 -8.74 4.54 23.57
CA THR A 248 -7.66 4.19 24.50
C THR A 248 -7.63 5.10 25.73
N LEU A 249 -7.05 4.58 26.81
CA LEU A 249 -6.82 5.30 28.06
C LEU A 249 -5.34 5.72 28.19
N GLU A 250 -5.05 6.64 29.12
CA GLU A 250 -3.68 6.97 29.49
C GLU A 250 -2.91 5.73 29.98
N GLY A 251 -1.65 5.66 29.67
CA GLY A 251 -0.78 4.49 29.96
C GLY A 251 -0.86 3.39 28.91
N GLN A 252 -1.80 3.42 27.95
CA GLN A 252 -1.94 2.43 26.90
C GLN A 252 -1.01 2.71 25.71
N SER A 253 -0.74 1.64 24.94
CA SER A 253 0.12 1.69 23.77
C SER A 253 -0.66 1.41 22.48
N VAL A 254 -0.42 2.21 21.44
CA VAL A 254 -1.11 2.11 20.15
C VAL A 254 -0.10 1.99 19.01
N VAL A 255 -0.35 1.09 18.06
CA VAL A 255 0.41 1.02 16.81
C VAL A 255 -0.40 1.71 15.71
N ILE A 256 0.21 2.68 15.03
CA ILE A 256 -0.38 3.38 13.89
C ILE A 256 0.39 2.96 12.63
N ILE A 257 -0.31 2.41 11.64
CA ILE A 257 0.29 1.85 10.43
C ILE A 257 -0.20 2.62 9.20
N GLY A 258 0.70 3.29 8.51
CA GLY A 258 0.43 3.87 7.18
C GLY A 258 0.73 2.82 6.11
N VAL A 259 -0.32 2.28 5.50
CA VAL A 259 -0.24 1.26 4.43
C VAL A 259 -0.27 1.95 3.07
N GLY A 260 0.57 1.51 2.15
CA GLY A 260 0.64 2.02 0.78
C GLY A 260 2.06 2.19 0.27
N ASN A 261 2.18 2.53 -1.00
CA ASN A 261 3.45 2.72 -1.68
C ASN A 261 4.09 4.07 -1.33
N THR A 262 5.34 4.06 -0.91
CA THR A 262 6.07 5.27 -0.47
C THR A 262 6.85 5.98 -1.57
N SER A 263 6.62 5.65 -2.87
CA SER A 263 7.23 6.43 -3.95
C SER A 263 7.00 7.93 -3.74
N GLY A 264 8.07 8.71 -3.69
CA GLY A 264 8.00 10.15 -3.50
C GLY A 264 7.49 10.65 -2.13
N VAL A 265 7.16 9.76 -1.21
CA VAL A 265 6.79 10.10 0.16
C VAL A 265 8.05 10.04 1.02
N PRO A 266 8.57 11.17 1.52
CA PRO A 266 9.79 11.19 2.34
C PRO A 266 9.59 10.52 3.71
N GLN A 267 10.72 10.28 4.39
CA GLN A 267 10.72 9.82 5.78
C GLN A 267 10.42 10.96 6.74
#